data_7f6f45c8fb8de4af6d54ac591e8e1c91
#
_entry.id   7f6f45c8fb8de4af6d54ac591e8e1c91
#
_cell.length_a   1.000
_cell.length_b   1.000
_cell.length_c   1.000
_cell.angle_alpha   90.00
_cell.angle_beta   90.00
_cell.angle_gamma   90.00
#
_symmetry.space_group_name_H-M   'P 1'
#
loop_
_entity.id
_entity.type
_entity.pdbx_description
1 polymer ?
#
loop_
_entity_poly.entity_id
_entity_poly.type
_entity_poly.pdbx_seq_one_letter_code
_entity_poly.pdbx_strand_id
1 'polypeptide(L)'
;MQTSFLNVPAQAPSRFRCANWSGLAMANVLLPRYAETQTISFTDERIKTRYVEYDSPGGTSGKMRGYLVKPAGDGPFPAVLVIHENRGLNPYIEDVTRRAAVEGFLALAPDELSPIGGYPGNDGDGKVMQKSLDRGKLFTDMLNSARFLKGHELSNGKLGATGFCYGGGVVNNLAVRLGADMDAGVPFYGRAPATGDIAKIQASLMIQYAENDPRVNALREEYQKALEENKKDFVMYTYEGTRHGFHNNSTPRYNEEQAKIAWERTMSFFKKHLS
;
A
#
# COMPACT_ATOMS: atom_id res chain seq x y z
N MET A 1 0.49 -28.03 -14.06
CA MET A 1 0.28 -28.40 -12.65
C MET A 1 -0.87 -27.54 -12.12
N GLN A 2 -2.03 -28.16 -11.86
CA GLN A 2 -3.19 -27.46 -11.33
C GLN A 2 -2.95 -27.15 -9.86
N THR A 3 -2.73 -25.89 -9.50
CA THR A 3 -2.71 -25.46 -8.09
C THR A 3 -4.13 -25.13 -7.64
N SER A 4 -4.70 -26.02 -6.84
CA SER A 4 -6.02 -25.82 -6.23
C SER A 4 -6.01 -24.64 -5.26
N PHE A 5 -7.00 -23.75 -5.41
CA PHE A 5 -7.28 -22.69 -4.44
C PHE A 5 -7.90 -23.30 -3.17
N LEU A 6 -7.11 -23.54 -2.15
CA LEU A 6 -7.62 -23.93 -0.84
C LEU A 6 -8.04 -22.70 -0.04
N ASN A 7 -9.27 -22.68 0.43
CA ASN A 7 -9.76 -21.73 1.42
C ASN A 7 -9.05 -22.01 2.75
N VAL A 8 -8.16 -21.13 3.18
CA VAL A 8 -7.58 -21.16 4.52
C VAL A 8 -8.42 -20.24 5.41
N PRO A 9 -9.07 -20.77 6.45
CA PRO A 9 -9.83 -19.91 7.38
C PRO A 9 -8.89 -19.02 8.18
N ALA A 10 -9.27 -17.74 8.32
CA ALA A 10 -8.61 -16.82 9.22
C ALA A 10 -8.64 -17.36 10.65
N GLN A 11 -7.49 -17.39 11.31
CA GLN A 11 -7.41 -17.75 12.73
C GLN A 11 -8.19 -16.73 13.56
N ALA A 12 -9.16 -17.21 14.34
CA ALA A 12 -9.89 -16.39 15.29
C ALA A 12 -8.95 -15.87 16.39
N PRO A 13 -9.11 -14.61 16.84
CA PRO A 13 -8.28 -14.06 17.90
C PRO A 13 -8.51 -14.81 19.22
N SER A 14 -7.43 -15.18 19.90
CA SER A 14 -7.43 -15.79 21.22
C SER A 14 -8.14 -14.89 22.25
N ARG A 15 -9.00 -15.49 23.06
CA ARG A 15 -9.75 -14.85 24.13
C ARG A 15 -8.80 -14.32 25.22
N PHE A 16 -8.70 -12.99 25.35
CA PHE A 16 -8.07 -12.35 26.51
C PHE A 16 -9.06 -12.23 27.67
N ARG A 17 -8.58 -12.61 28.88
CA ARG A 17 -9.31 -12.48 30.14
C ARG A 17 -9.33 -11.03 30.61
N CYS A 18 -10.47 -10.61 31.15
CA CYS A 18 -10.73 -9.28 31.72
C CYS A 18 -9.77 -8.89 32.85
N ALA A 19 -9.20 -7.69 32.75
CA ALA A 19 -8.57 -6.99 33.87
C ALA A 19 -8.98 -5.51 33.87
N ASN A 20 -9.46 -5.10 35.01
CA ASN A 20 -9.80 -3.77 35.59
C ASN A 20 -10.05 -2.54 34.68
N TRP A 21 -11.21 -1.96 34.85
CA TRP A 21 -11.98 -1.02 34.03
C TRP A 21 -11.69 0.48 34.20
N SER A 22 -10.65 0.96 34.80
CA SER A 22 -10.46 2.41 35.05
C SER A 22 -9.31 3.09 34.27
N GLY A 23 -8.48 2.34 33.57
CA GLY A 23 -7.40 2.88 32.72
C GLY A 23 -7.61 2.70 31.20
N LEU A 24 -8.61 1.93 30.80
CA LEU A 24 -8.80 1.44 29.43
C LEU A 24 -9.57 2.40 28.48
N ALA A 25 -10.34 3.34 29.03
CA ALA A 25 -11.21 4.19 28.19
C ALA A 25 -10.43 5.18 27.31
N MET A 26 -9.28 5.68 27.76
CA MET A 26 -8.46 6.63 26.99
C MET A 26 -7.49 5.93 26.03
N ALA A 27 -7.06 4.72 26.33
CA ALA A 27 -6.17 3.94 25.45
C ALA A 27 -6.92 3.41 24.23
N ASN A 28 -8.20 3.04 24.35
CA ASN A 28 -9.02 2.53 23.26
C ASN A 28 -9.31 3.55 22.15
N VAL A 29 -9.26 4.86 22.45
CA VAL A 29 -9.51 5.92 21.45
C VAL A 29 -8.36 6.06 20.45
N LEU A 30 -7.17 5.55 20.78
CA LEU A 30 -5.98 5.65 19.93
C LEU A 30 -5.61 4.34 19.21
N LEU A 31 -6.28 3.23 19.51
CA LEU A 31 -6.04 1.96 18.85
C LEU A 31 -6.83 1.87 17.53
N PRO A 32 -6.21 1.33 16.47
CA PRO A 32 -6.92 1.11 15.21
C PRO A 32 -8.11 0.16 15.37
N ARG A 33 -9.25 0.50 14.77
CA ARG A 33 -10.50 -0.28 14.83
C ARG A 33 -10.63 -1.23 13.64
N TYR A 34 -9.66 -2.06 13.40
CA TYR A 34 -9.60 -2.88 12.20
C TYR A 34 -10.83 -3.77 11.98
N ALA A 35 -11.40 -4.34 13.03
CA ALA A 35 -12.55 -5.23 12.91
C ALA A 35 -13.84 -4.50 12.47
N GLU A 36 -13.97 -3.23 12.84
CA GLU A 36 -15.15 -2.41 12.58
C GLU A 36 -15.06 -1.63 11.26
N THR A 37 -13.87 -1.55 10.66
CA THR A 37 -13.59 -0.65 9.53
C THR A 37 -13.24 -1.38 8.23
N GLN A 38 -13.42 -2.71 8.18
CA GLN A 38 -13.29 -3.47 6.95
C GLN A 38 -14.42 -3.09 5.99
N THR A 39 -14.06 -2.60 4.80
CA THR A 39 -15.02 -2.17 3.78
C THR A 39 -15.42 -3.32 2.85
N ILE A 40 -14.45 -4.16 2.49
CA ILE A 40 -14.66 -5.32 1.62
C ILE A 40 -14.30 -6.60 2.40
N SER A 41 -15.26 -7.52 2.51
CA SER A 41 -15.01 -8.83 3.13
C SER A 41 -14.00 -9.64 2.31
N PHE A 42 -13.18 -10.44 2.97
CA PHE A 42 -12.33 -11.44 2.30
C PHE A 42 -13.13 -12.56 1.63
N THR A 43 -14.43 -12.70 1.97
CA THR A 43 -15.38 -13.64 1.37
C THR A 43 -16.26 -12.99 0.28
N ASP A 44 -16.00 -11.75 -0.11
CA ASP A 44 -16.76 -11.06 -1.16
C ASP A 44 -16.65 -11.84 -2.49
N GLU A 45 -17.80 -12.15 -3.09
CA GLU A 45 -17.87 -12.99 -4.29
C GLU A 45 -17.21 -12.35 -5.53
N ARG A 46 -17.05 -11.02 -5.53
CA ARG A 46 -16.41 -10.27 -6.62
C ARG A 46 -14.90 -10.46 -6.69
N ILE A 47 -14.28 -11.06 -5.67
CA ILE A 47 -12.83 -11.22 -5.56
C ILE A 47 -12.44 -12.61 -5.10
N LYS A 48 -11.14 -12.94 -5.30
CA LYS A 48 -10.50 -14.12 -4.71
C LYS A 48 -9.22 -13.69 -4.03
N THR A 49 -9.03 -14.13 -2.79
CA THR A 49 -7.92 -13.73 -1.92
C THR A 49 -7.03 -14.91 -1.57
N ARG A 50 -5.72 -14.68 -1.48
CA ARG A 50 -4.76 -15.65 -0.95
C ARG A 50 -3.48 -14.96 -0.48
N TYR A 51 -2.74 -15.59 0.42
CA TYR A 51 -1.33 -15.27 0.61
C TYR A 51 -0.48 -16.04 -0.39
N VAL A 52 0.54 -15.39 -0.91
CA VAL A 52 1.51 -15.98 -1.84
C VAL A 52 2.93 -15.77 -1.31
N GLU A 53 3.81 -16.72 -1.61
CA GLU A 53 5.25 -16.56 -1.40
C GLU A 53 5.94 -16.50 -2.76
N TYR A 54 6.96 -15.65 -2.86
CA TYR A 54 7.75 -15.47 -4.07
C TYR A 54 9.19 -15.12 -3.72
N ASP A 55 10.09 -15.36 -4.68
CA ASP A 55 11.50 -15.09 -4.50
C ASP A 55 11.78 -13.58 -4.44
N SER A 56 12.68 -13.20 -3.53
CA SER A 56 13.14 -11.82 -3.36
C SER A 56 14.68 -11.80 -3.21
N PRO A 57 15.41 -12.07 -4.29
CA PRO A 57 16.87 -12.12 -4.24
C PRO A 57 17.46 -10.76 -3.83
N GLY A 58 18.41 -10.80 -2.88
CA GLY A 58 19.02 -9.60 -2.31
C GLY A 58 18.15 -8.84 -1.31
N GLY A 59 16.92 -9.28 -1.07
CA GLY A 59 16.03 -8.76 -0.05
C GLY A 59 16.36 -9.25 1.35
N THR A 60 15.44 -9.06 2.28
CA THR A 60 15.63 -9.31 3.71
C THR A 60 15.92 -10.79 4.03
N SER A 61 15.18 -11.71 3.41
CA SER A 61 15.33 -13.16 3.63
C SER A 61 15.51 -13.98 2.34
N GLY A 62 15.59 -13.33 1.18
CA GLY A 62 15.60 -13.99 -0.12
C GLY A 62 14.21 -14.43 -0.60
N LYS A 63 13.21 -14.34 0.23
CA LYS A 63 11.79 -14.60 -0.07
C LYS A 63 10.90 -13.54 0.54
N MET A 64 9.74 -13.35 -0.09
CA MET A 64 8.68 -12.46 0.39
C MET A 64 7.35 -13.19 0.45
N ARG A 65 6.51 -12.80 1.40
CA ARG A 65 5.09 -13.12 1.42
C ARG A 65 4.28 -11.88 1.09
N GLY A 66 3.14 -12.05 0.41
CA GLY A 66 2.21 -10.96 0.14
C GLY A 66 0.77 -11.43 0.11
N TYR A 67 -0.14 -10.51 0.35
CA TYR A 67 -1.58 -10.72 0.22
C TYR A 67 -2.00 -10.39 -1.20
N LEU A 68 -2.31 -11.42 -1.98
CA LEU A 68 -2.73 -11.30 -3.38
C LEU A 68 -4.24 -11.40 -3.48
N VAL A 69 -4.84 -10.45 -4.17
CA VAL A 69 -6.28 -10.40 -4.44
C VAL A 69 -6.50 -10.19 -5.92
N LYS A 70 -7.35 -11.02 -6.52
CA LYS A 70 -7.77 -10.85 -7.91
C LYS A 70 -9.26 -10.61 -8.00
N PRO A 71 -9.75 -9.92 -9.05
CA PRO A 71 -11.16 -9.91 -9.39
C PRO A 71 -11.69 -11.32 -9.64
N ALA A 72 -12.98 -11.53 -9.50
CA ALA A 72 -13.63 -12.72 -10.03
C ALA A 72 -13.48 -12.75 -11.56
N GLY A 73 -13.26 -13.95 -12.14
CA GLY A 73 -12.99 -14.11 -13.58
C GLY A 73 -11.54 -14.50 -13.87
N ASP A 74 -11.21 -14.60 -15.15
CA ASP A 74 -9.99 -15.27 -15.61
C ASP A 74 -8.82 -14.34 -15.94
N GLY A 75 -9.08 -13.02 -16.13
CA GLY A 75 -8.04 -12.05 -16.49
C GLY A 75 -7.70 -12.04 -17.99
N PRO A 76 -6.55 -11.50 -18.41
CA PRO A 76 -5.59 -10.82 -17.55
C PRO A 76 -6.07 -9.48 -17.00
N PHE A 77 -5.53 -9.08 -15.85
CA PHE A 77 -5.91 -7.85 -15.15
C PHE A 77 -4.75 -6.86 -15.09
N PRO A 78 -5.00 -5.55 -15.11
CA PRO A 78 -3.97 -4.58 -14.75
C PRO A 78 -3.56 -4.75 -13.28
N ALA A 79 -2.27 -4.61 -13.00
CA ALA A 79 -1.70 -4.93 -11.70
C ALA A 79 -1.46 -3.68 -10.84
N VAL A 80 -1.81 -3.74 -9.54
CA VAL A 80 -1.57 -2.66 -8.58
C VAL A 80 -0.89 -3.19 -7.33
N LEU A 81 0.31 -2.68 -7.04
CA LEU A 81 1.02 -2.91 -5.79
C LEU A 81 0.48 -1.96 -4.71
N VAL A 82 0.06 -2.49 -3.55
CA VAL A 82 -0.47 -1.71 -2.43
C VAL A 82 0.51 -1.77 -1.26
N ILE A 83 1.16 -0.64 -0.96
CA ILE A 83 2.27 -0.60 0.01
C ILE A 83 1.81 -0.02 1.34
N HIS A 84 2.04 -0.78 2.40
CA HIS A 84 1.63 -0.46 3.75
C HIS A 84 2.35 0.75 4.37
N GLU A 85 1.81 1.27 5.46
CA GLU A 85 2.46 2.25 6.32
C GLU A 85 3.67 1.61 7.05
N ASN A 86 4.31 2.33 7.95
CA ASN A 86 5.48 1.85 8.71
C ASN A 86 5.14 0.86 9.84
N ARG A 87 4.25 -0.11 9.59
CA ARG A 87 3.69 -1.02 10.60
C ARG A 87 3.55 -2.46 10.11
N GLY A 88 3.93 -2.74 8.86
CA GLY A 88 3.71 -4.01 8.21
C GLY A 88 2.32 -4.14 7.59
N LEU A 89 2.04 -5.31 7.05
CA LEU A 89 0.77 -5.66 6.40
C LEU A 89 -0.34 -5.85 7.44
N ASN A 90 -0.97 -4.77 7.85
CA ASN A 90 -2.07 -4.76 8.80
C ASN A 90 -3.43 -4.94 8.10
N PRO A 91 -4.53 -5.20 8.84
CA PRO A 91 -5.86 -5.44 8.27
C PRO A 91 -6.41 -4.28 7.42
N TYR A 92 -6.00 -3.03 7.67
CA TYR A 92 -6.39 -1.89 6.83
C TYR A 92 -5.80 -2.02 5.42
N ILE A 93 -4.54 -2.39 5.29
CA ILE A 93 -3.89 -2.56 3.97
C ILE A 93 -4.45 -3.77 3.22
N GLU A 94 -4.79 -4.85 3.93
CA GLU A 94 -5.51 -5.97 3.31
C GLU A 94 -6.86 -5.53 2.73
N ASP A 95 -7.60 -4.68 3.47
CA ASP A 95 -8.88 -4.15 3.00
C ASP A 95 -8.69 -3.22 1.79
N VAL A 96 -7.70 -2.34 1.80
CA VAL A 96 -7.35 -1.50 0.63
C VAL A 96 -7.02 -2.35 -0.59
N THR A 97 -6.30 -3.47 -0.38
CA THR A 97 -5.96 -4.41 -1.47
C THR A 97 -7.22 -5.06 -2.05
N ARG A 98 -8.19 -5.44 -1.20
CA ARG A 98 -9.50 -5.94 -1.65
C ARG A 98 -10.30 -4.87 -2.38
N ARG A 99 -10.30 -3.63 -1.90
CA ARG A 99 -10.95 -2.50 -2.60
C ARG A 99 -10.39 -2.33 -4.00
N ALA A 100 -9.06 -2.37 -4.18
CA ALA A 100 -8.45 -2.29 -5.51
C ALA A 100 -8.89 -3.46 -6.41
N ALA A 101 -8.98 -4.67 -5.88
CA ALA A 101 -9.42 -5.82 -6.66
C ALA A 101 -10.90 -5.76 -7.07
N VAL A 102 -11.78 -5.22 -6.23
CA VAL A 102 -13.19 -4.95 -6.58
C VAL A 102 -13.30 -3.96 -7.75
N GLU A 103 -12.34 -3.03 -7.86
CA GLU A 103 -12.26 -2.07 -8.97
C GLU A 103 -11.66 -2.64 -10.27
N GLY A 104 -11.28 -3.93 -10.27
CA GLY A 104 -10.83 -4.65 -11.47
C GLY A 104 -9.32 -4.89 -11.55
N PHE A 105 -8.56 -4.62 -10.51
CA PHE A 105 -7.11 -4.78 -10.51
C PHE A 105 -6.65 -6.10 -9.86
N LEU A 106 -5.61 -6.73 -10.43
CA LEU A 106 -4.82 -7.72 -9.70
C LEU A 106 -3.99 -6.98 -8.66
N ALA A 107 -4.34 -7.09 -7.39
CA ALA A 107 -3.72 -6.32 -6.31
C ALA A 107 -2.84 -7.20 -5.42
N LEU A 108 -1.63 -6.71 -5.09
CA LEU A 108 -0.70 -7.36 -4.16
C LEU A 108 -0.29 -6.38 -3.07
N ALA A 109 -0.44 -6.78 -1.81
CA ALA A 109 0.18 -6.10 -0.68
C ALA A 109 1.34 -6.95 -0.14
N PRO A 110 2.61 -6.53 -0.34
CA PRO A 110 3.77 -7.18 0.24
C PRO A 110 3.79 -7.07 1.77
N ASP A 111 4.28 -8.11 2.44
CA ASP A 111 4.46 -8.12 3.90
C ASP A 111 5.94 -8.00 4.26
N GLU A 112 6.43 -6.77 4.45
CA GLU A 112 7.83 -6.52 4.82
C GLU A 112 8.26 -7.18 6.14
N LEU A 113 7.30 -7.51 7.01
CA LEU A 113 7.56 -8.18 8.27
C LEU A 113 7.57 -9.71 8.14
N SER A 114 7.22 -10.28 6.97
CA SER A 114 7.18 -11.73 6.79
C SER A 114 8.48 -12.46 7.17
N PRO A 115 9.69 -11.91 6.96
CA PRO A 115 10.94 -12.55 7.40
C PRO A 115 11.08 -12.72 8.91
N ILE A 116 10.32 -11.98 9.70
CA ILE A 116 10.40 -11.97 11.17
C ILE A 116 9.02 -12.27 11.83
N GLY A 117 8.13 -12.95 11.08
CA GLY A 117 6.85 -13.44 11.61
C GLY A 117 5.62 -12.72 11.11
N GLY A 118 5.76 -11.66 10.33
CA GLY A 118 4.64 -10.88 9.80
C GLY A 118 4.08 -9.85 10.79
N TYR A 119 2.91 -9.30 10.47
CA TYR A 119 2.26 -8.30 11.32
C TYR A 119 1.91 -8.89 12.71
N PRO A 120 2.38 -8.29 13.81
CA PRO A 120 2.27 -8.88 15.17
C PRO A 120 0.88 -8.72 15.83
N GLY A 121 -0.11 -8.19 15.12
CA GLY A 121 -1.46 -7.97 15.65
C GLY A 121 -1.67 -6.61 16.31
N ASN A 122 -0.65 -5.78 16.38
CA ASN A 122 -0.74 -4.39 16.82
C ASN A 122 0.29 -3.49 16.11
N ASP A 123 -0.10 -2.24 15.90
CA ASP A 123 0.69 -1.27 15.14
C ASP A 123 1.97 -0.81 15.86
N GLY A 124 1.97 -0.82 17.19
CA GLY A 124 3.13 -0.41 17.99
C GLY A 124 4.31 -1.34 17.78
N ASP A 125 4.08 -2.63 17.94
CA ASP A 125 5.09 -3.68 17.73
C ASP A 125 5.48 -3.77 16.25
N GLY A 126 4.51 -3.70 15.33
CA GLY A 126 4.78 -3.68 13.90
C GLY A 126 5.75 -2.57 13.49
N LYS A 127 5.59 -1.36 14.06
CA LYS A 127 6.50 -0.23 13.84
C LYS A 127 7.91 -0.49 14.39
N VAL A 128 8.01 -1.11 15.57
CA VAL A 128 9.31 -1.48 16.16
C VAL A 128 10.01 -2.54 15.31
N MET A 129 9.28 -3.57 14.90
CA MET A 129 9.77 -4.65 14.05
C MET A 129 10.29 -4.11 12.70
N GLN A 130 9.51 -3.28 12.01
CA GLN A 130 9.93 -2.72 10.73
C GLN A 130 11.17 -1.82 10.86
N LYS A 131 11.27 -1.06 11.96
CA LYS A 131 12.45 -0.22 12.22
C LYS A 131 13.73 -1.02 12.44
N SER A 132 13.64 -2.27 12.88
CA SER A 132 14.79 -3.14 13.11
C SER A 132 15.37 -3.76 11.83
N LEU A 133 14.63 -3.70 10.71
CA LEU A 133 15.03 -4.28 9.44
C LEU A 133 15.89 -3.30 8.61
N ASP A 134 16.76 -3.86 7.77
CA ASP A 134 17.59 -3.09 6.85
C ASP A 134 16.75 -2.45 5.74
N ARG A 135 16.78 -1.12 5.65
CA ARG A 135 15.97 -0.34 4.71
C ARG A 135 16.30 -0.59 3.25
N GLY A 136 17.55 -0.88 2.94
CA GLY A 136 17.97 -1.19 1.57
C GLY A 136 17.42 -2.53 1.12
N LYS A 137 17.45 -3.53 2.01
CA LYS A 137 16.86 -4.85 1.76
C LYS A 137 15.33 -4.77 1.67
N LEU A 138 14.65 -4.03 2.56
CA LEU A 138 13.21 -3.77 2.46
C LEU A 138 12.83 -3.14 1.11
N PHE A 139 13.59 -2.17 0.65
CA PHE A 139 13.34 -1.56 -0.65
C PHE A 139 13.59 -2.53 -1.81
N THR A 140 14.60 -3.41 -1.71
CA THR A 140 14.82 -4.50 -2.66
C THR A 140 13.64 -5.47 -2.69
N ASP A 141 13.07 -5.79 -1.53
CA ASP A 141 11.85 -6.60 -1.42
C ASP A 141 10.67 -5.95 -2.15
N MET A 142 10.49 -4.63 -2.03
CA MET A 142 9.45 -3.90 -2.76
C MET A 142 9.67 -3.92 -4.29
N LEU A 143 10.92 -3.76 -4.75
CA LEU A 143 11.26 -3.86 -6.17
C LEU A 143 10.95 -5.26 -6.73
N ASN A 144 11.31 -6.30 -5.99
CA ASN A 144 11.04 -7.68 -6.39
C ASN A 144 9.53 -7.99 -6.36
N SER A 145 8.80 -7.45 -5.39
CA SER A 145 7.34 -7.56 -5.33
C SER A 145 6.65 -6.91 -6.53
N ALA A 146 7.13 -5.73 -6.95
CA ALA A 146 6.64 -5.05 -8.15
C ALA A 146 6.88 -5.89 -9.42
N ARG A 147 8.08 -6.45 -9.57
CA ARG A 147 8.43 -7.31 -10.70
C ARG A 147 7.64 -8.61 -10.70
N PHE A 148 7.50 -9.25 -9.53
CA PHE A 148 6.67 -10.45 -9.37
C PHE A 148 5.23 -10.19 -9.82
N LEU A 149 4.63 -9.08 -9.37
CA LEU A 149 3.25 -8.76 -9.71
C LEU A 149 3.08 -8.41 -11.18
N LYS A 150 4.00 -7.63 -11.79
CA LYS A 150 3.99 -7.29 -13.20
C LYS A 150 4.10 -8.54 -14.09
N GLY A 151 4.95 -9.49 -13.70
CA GLY A 151 5.19 -10.75 -14.44
C GLY A 151 4.22 -11.88 -14.06
N HIS A 152 3.24 -11.65 -13.18
CA HIS A 152 2.29 -12.69 -12.77
C HIS A 152 1.41 -13.14 -13.95
N GLU A 153 1.11 -14.44 -14.03
CA GLU A 153 0.32 -15.05 -15.13
C GLU A 153 -1.06 -14.38 -15.37
N LEU A 154 -1.64 -13.78 -14.34
CA LEU A 154 -2.91 -13.05 -14.41
C LEU A 154 -2.74 -11.55 -14.69
N SER A 155 -1.51 -11.05 -14.82
CA SER A 155 -1.24 -9.64 -15.13
C SER A 155 -1.29 -9.39 -16.64
N ASN A 156 -1.87 -8.25 -17.04
CA ASN A 156 -1.78 -7.78 -18.43
C ASN A 156 -0.43 -7.12 -18.76
N GLY A 157 0.53 -7.12 -17.83
CA GLY A 157 1.85 -6.51 -17.99
C GLY A 157 1.91 -5.03 -17.63
N LYS A 158 0.79 -4.39 -17.29
CA LYS A 158 0.73 -3.02 -16.79
C LYS A 158 0.82 -2.99 -15.26
N LEU A 159 1.65 -2.08 -14.72
CA LEU A 159 1.92 -1.99 -13.30
C LEU A 159 1.67 -0.58 -12.76
N GLY A 160 0.75 -0.50 -11.81
CA GLY A 160 0.59 0.65 -10.92
C GLY A 160 1.08 0.35 -9.51
N ALA A 161 1.36 1.40 -8.74
CA ALA A 161 1.61 1.26 -7.31
C ALA A 161 0.93 2.38 -6.53
N THR A 162 0.32 2.03 -5.42
CA THR A 162 -0.15 2.98 -4.40
C THR A 162 0.41 2.61 -3.05
N GLY A 163 0.53 3.59 -2.16
CA GLY A 163 1.07 3.35 -0.83
C GLY A 163 0.86 4.55 0.08
N PHE A 164 0.89 4.28 1.38
CA PHE A 164 0.46 5.21 2.40
C PHE A 164 1.62 5.53 3.35
N CYS A 165 1.84 6.82 3.67
CA CYS A 165 2.90 7.24 4.58
C CYS A 165 4.30 6.78 4.11
N TYR A 166 4.93 5.85 4.82
CA TYR A 166 6.14 5.15 4.40
C TYR A 166 5.96 4.56 2.99
N GLY A 167 4.87 3.82 2.78
CA GLY A 167 4.54 3.24 1.48
C GLY A 167 4.39 4.27 0.36
N GLY A 168 3.87 5.45 0.65
CA GLY A 168 3.85 6.56 -0.32
C GLY A 168 5.26 6.99 -0.73
N GLY A 169 6.20 7.05 0.21
CA GLY A 169 7.61 7.29 -0.08
C GLY A 169 8.24 6.16 -0.89
N VAL A 170 7.85 4.92 -0.63
CA VAL A 170 8.30 3.75 -1.42
C VAL A 170 7.77 3.84 -2.86
N VAL A 171 6.50 4.21 -3.08
CA VAL A 171 5.93 4.41 -4.44
C VAL A 171 6.75 5.43 -5.23
N ASN A 172 7.09 6.57 -4.64
CA ASN A 172 7.93 7.58 -5.28
C ASN A 172 9.30 7.02 -5.70
N ASN A 173 9.93 6.22 -4.83
CA ASN A 173 11.23 5.61 -5.15
C ASN A 173 11.11 4.44 -6.13
N LEU A 174 10.00 3.70 -6.15
CA LEU A 174 9.73 2.68 -7.17
C LEU A 174 9.61 3.33 -8.54
N ALA A 175 8.93 4.48 -8.67
CA ALA A 175 8.84 5.22 -9.93
C ALA A 175 10.21 5.63 -10.47
N VAL A 176 11.15 6.01 -9.57
CA VAL A 176 12.56 6.28 -9.93
C VAL A 176 13.30 5.02 -10.39
N ARG A 177 13.14 3.91 -9.67
CA ARG A 177 13.99 2.72 -9.85
C ARG A 177 13.48 1.75 -10.91
N LEU A 178 12.20 1.69 -11.14
CA LEU A 178 11.57 0.85 -12.17
C LEU A 178 11.56 1.53 -13.55
N GLY A 179 11.61 2.86 -13.61
CA GLY A 179 11.56 3.59 -14.89
C GLY A 179 10.35 3.15 -15.72
N ALA A 180 10.61 2.61 -16.92
CA ALA A 180 9.58 2.13 -17.85
C ALA A 180 8.84 0.87 -17.38
N ASP A 181 9.32 0.20 -16.34
CA ASP A 181 8.65 -0.98 -15.79
C ASP A 181 7.47 -0.65 -14.86
N MET A 182 7.26 0.63 -14.57
CA MET A 182 6.11 1.12 -13.82
C MET A 182 5.33 2.12 -14.68
N ASP A 183 4.03 1.90 -14.84
CA ASP A 183 3.16 2.74 -15.69
C ASP A 183 2.52 3.90 -14.89
N ALA A 184 2.12 3.66 -13.63
CA ALA A 184 1.44 4.67 -12.82
C ALA A 184 1.81 4.58 -11.33
N GLY A 185 1.92 5.73 -10.65
CA GLY A 185 2.17 5.82 -9.21
C GLY A 185 1.22 6.77 -8.48
N VAL A 186 0.64 6.31 -7.38
CA VAL A 186 -0.24 7.12 -6.52
C VAL A 186 0.25 7.10 -5.07
N PRO A 187 1.25 7.92 -4.72
CA PRO A 187 1.72 8.06 -3.34
C PRO A 187 0.77 8.91 -2.50
N PHE A 188 0.30 8.38 -1.37
CA PHE A 188 -0.45 9.11 -0.36
C PHE A 188 0.48 9.61 0.75
N TYR A 189 0.50 10.92 0.97
CA TYR A 189 1.29 11.59 2.04
C TYR A 189 2.67 10.96 2.25
N GLY A 190 3.34 10.66 1.13
CA GLY A 190 4.65 10.04 1.09
C GLY A 190 5.77 11.06 0.88
N ARG A 191 6.96 10.74 1.39
CA ARG A 191 8.14 11.56 1.17
C ARG A 191 8.54 11.56 -0.32
N ALA A 192 8.90 12.73 -0.85
CA ALA A 192 9.48 12.86 -2.18
C ALA A 192 10.81 12.07 -2.29
N PRO A 193 11.15 11.57 -3.49
CA PRO A 193 12.45 10.97 -3.74
C PRO A 193 13.55 12.05 -3.78
N ALA A 194 14.80 11.64 -3.93
CA ALA A 194 15.90 12.59 -4.12
C ALA A 194 15.72 13.37 -5.43
N THR A 195 15.88 14.69 -5.38
CA THR A 195 15.65 15.60 -6.52
C THR A 195 16.47 15.22 -7.75
N GLY A 196 17.72 14.79 -7.56
CA GLY A 196 18.61 14.37 -8.66
C GLY A 196 18.18 13.08 -9.37
N ASP A 197 17.23 12.33 -8.81
CA ASP A 197 16.74 11.09 -9.40
C ASP A 197 15.44 11.24 -10.20
N ILE A 198 14.79 12.40 -10.14
CA ILE A 198 13.50 12.67 -10.77
C ILE A 198 13.53 12.43 -12.29
N ALA A 199 14.66 12.73 -12.94
CA ALA A 199 14.84 12.48 -14.37
C ALA A 199 14.57 11.03 -14.80
N LYS A 200 14.78 10.06 -13.88
CA LYS A 200 14.62 8.62 -14.14
C LYS A 200 13.14 8.16 -14.17
N ILE A 201 12.23 8.96 -13.62
CA ILE A 201 10.79 8.64 -13.56
C ILE A 201 10.22 8.61 -14.98
N GLN A 202 9.51 7.53 -15.32
CA GLN A 202 8.76 7.39 -16.57
C GLN A 202 7.26 7.14 -16.34
N ALA A 203 6.90 6.72 -15.12
CA ALA A 203 5.52 6.54 -14.72
C ALA A 203 4.76 7.86 -14.65
N SER A 204 3.47 7.85 -14.98
CA SER A 204 2.54 8.93 -14.63
C SER A 204 2.33 8.95 -13.11
N LEU A 205 2.31 10.13 -12.49
CA LEU A 205 2.18 10.27 -11.04
C LEU A 205 0.94 11.06 -10.64
N MET A 206 0.19 10.55 -9.66
CA MET A 206 -0.84 11.32 -8.94
C MET A 206 -0.44 11.42 -7.47
N ILE A 207 0.08 12.55 -7.04
CA ILE A 207 0.65 12.72 -5.71
C ILE A 207 -0.41 13.34 -4.79
N GLN A 208 -0.70 12.68 -3.67
CA GLN A 208 -1.78 13.02 -2.77
C GLN A 208 -1.25 13.51 -1.43
N TYR A 209 -1.48 14.78 -1.12
CA TYR A 209 -1.03 15.46 0.09
C TYR A 209 -2.17 15.69 1.07
N ALA A 210 -1.90 15.51 2.37
CA ALA A 210 -2.72 16.08 3.42
C ALA A 210 -2.35 17.55 3.60
N GLU A 211 -3.35 18.43 3.83
CA GLU A 211 -3.09 19.86 4.04
C GLU A 211 -2.19 20.09 5.27
N ASN A 212 -2.52 19.46 6.38
CA ASN A 212 -1.84 19.65 7.66
C ASN A 212 -0.78 18.56 7.90
N ASP A 213 0.21 18.45 7.01
CA ASP A 213 1.38 17.55 7.12
C ASP A 213 2.69 18.28 6.85
N PRO A 214 3.15 19.16 7.77
CA PRO A 214 4.33 20.00 7.51
C PRO A 214 5.58 19.19 7.21
N ARG A 215 5.72 17.97 7.73
CA ARG A 215 6.88 17.13 7.50
C ARG A 215 6.98 16.60 6.05
N VAL A 216 5.87 16.23 5.47
CA VAL A 216 5.80 15.75 4.07
C VAL A 216 5.78 16.94 3.12
N ASN A 217 4.99 17.97 3.45
CA ASN A 217 4.76 19.13 2.59
C ASN A 217 6.00 20.04 2.46
N ALA A 218 6.97 19.95 3.39
CA ALA A 218 8.23 20.72 3.32
C ALA A 218 9.02 20.52 2.02
N LEU A 219 8.87 19.36 1.37
CA LEU A 219 9.57 19.06 0.10
C LEU A 219 8.66 19.17 -1.13
N ARG A 220 7.41 19.62 -0.97
CA ARG A 220 6.42 19.61 -2.04
C ARG A 220 6.80 20.54 -3.19
N GLU A 221 7.18 21.76 -2.89
CA GLU A 221 7.52 22.77 -3.92
C GLU A 221 8.77 22.37 -4.71
N GLU A 222 9.80 21.88 -4.00
CA GLU A 222 11.02 21.36 -4.62
C GLU A 222 10.71 20.16 -5.53
N TYR A 223 9.87 19.24 -5.06
CA TYR A 223 9.48 18.06 -5.83
C TYR A 223 8.67 18.45 -7.08
N GLN A 224 7.70 19.35 -6.93
CA GLN A 224 6.91 19.86 -8.05
C GLN A 224 7.80 20.49 -9.11
N LYS A 225 8.68 21.40 -8.70
CA LYS A 225 9.62 22.07 -9.59
C LYS A 225 10.50 21.07 -10.35
N ALA A 226 11.04 20.05 -9.65
CA ALA A 226 11.87 19.05 -10.28
C ALA A 226 11.09 18.18 -11.29
N LEU A 227 9.83 17.84 -11.02
CA LEU A 227 8.97 17.14 -11.97
C LEU A 227 8.69 18.00 -13.21
N GLU A 228 8.39 19.28 -13.05
CA GLU A 228 8.17 20.24 -14.14
C GLU A 228 9.41 20.41 -15.02
N GLU A 229 10.58 20.65 -14.41
CA GLU A 229 11.86 20.81 -15.10
C GLU A 229 12.24 19.56 -15.92
N ASN A 230 11.90 18.37 -15.42
CA ASN A 230 12.13 17.11 -16.11
C ASN A 230 10.94 16.68 -17.01
N LYS A 231 9.94 17.54 -17.20
CA LYS A 231 8.76 17.32 -18.07
C LYS A 231 8.05 16.00 -17.76
N LYS A 232 7.87 15.69 -16.48
CA LYS A 232 7.18 14.46 -16.04
C LYS A 232 5.67 14.61 -16.13
N ASP A 233 4.97 13.51 -16.41
CA ASP A 233 3.51 13.46 -16.35
C ASP A 233 3.07 13.30 -14.89
N PHE A 234 2.47 14.33 -14.33
CA PHE A 234 2.03 14.29 -12.94
C PHE A 234 0.87 15.24 -12.64
N VAL A 235 0.15 14.92 -11.56
CA VAL A 235 -0.83 15.79 -10.91
C VAL A 235 -0.65 15.71 -9.40
N MET A 236 -0.85 16.83 -8.71
CA MET A 236 -0.78 16.92 -7.25
C MET A 236 -2.10 17.41 -6.68
N TYR A 237 -2.62 16.70 -5.69
CA TYR A 237 -3.80 17.11 -4.94
C TYR A 237 -3.46 17.35 -3.48
N THR A 238 -4.05 18.38 -2.90
CA THR A 238 -4.04 18.64 -1.45
C THR A 238 -5.46 18.56 -0.96
N TYR A 239 -5.67 17.81 0.12
CA TYR A 239 -6.99 17.56 0.70
C TYR A 239 -7.19 18.45 1.93
N GLU A 240 -8.18 19.35 1.83
CA GLU A 240 -8.47 20.36 2.84
C GLU A 240 -8.90 19.74 4.18
N GLY A 241 -8.50 20.33 5.28
CA GLY A 241 -8.82 19.88 6.65
C GLY A 241 -8.18 18.57 7.07
N THR A 242 -7.37 17.93 6.21
CA THR A 242 -6.81 16.61 6.48
C THR A 242 -5.45 16.68 7.18
N ARG A 243 -5.11 15.58 7.84
CA ARG A 243 -3.81 15.33 8.49
C ARG A 243 -3.15 14.08 7.90
N HIS A 244 -1.87 13.91 8.16
CA HIS A 244 -1.13 12.70 7.81
C HIS A 244 -1.89 11.42 8.21
N GLY A 245 -2.18 10.53 7.25
CA GLY A 245 -2.96 9.31 7.49
C GLY A 245 -4.47 9.47 7.32
N PHE A 246 -4.95 10.53 6.66
CA PHE A 246 -6.38 10.83 6.51
C PHE A 246 -7.19 9.75 5.77
N HIS A 247 -6.54 8.91 4.96
CA HIS A 247 -7.21 7.84 4.23
C HIS A 247 -7.48 6.60 5.09
N ASN A 248 -6.77 6.44 6.21
CA ASN A 248 -6.87 5.25 7.06
C ASN A 248 -8.10 5.31 7.97
N ASN A 249 -9.17 4.61 7.58
CA ASN A 249 -10.45 4.58 8.28
C ASN A 249 -10.43 3.85 9.64
N SER A 250 -9.32 3.21 9.99
CA SER A 250 -9.14 2.58 11.30
C SER A 250 -8.60 3.52 12.38
N THR A 251 -8.26 4.76 12.03
CA THR A 251 -7.62 5.72 12.92
C THR A 251 -8.44 6.99 13.10
N PRO A 252 -8.28 7.73 14.22
CA PRO A 252 -8.98 9.01 14.46
C PRO A 252 -8.61 10.14 13.50
N ARG A 253 -7.62 9.93 12.63
CA ARG A 253 -7.21 10.91 11.59
C ARG A 253 -7.99 10.77 10.30
N TYR A 254 -8.85 9.77 10.22
CA TYR A 254 -9.68 9.52 9.05
C TYR A 254 -10.57 10.73 8.73
N ASN A 255 -10.56 11.11 7.47
CA ASN A 255 -11.51 12.08 6.93
C ASN A 255 -12.26 11.38 5.80
N GLU A 256 -13.51 10.99 6.06
CA GLU A 256 -14.29 10.14 5.18
C GLU A 256 -14.49 10.77 3.79
N GLU A 257 -14.90 12.05 3.76
CA GLU A 257 -15.15 12.77 2.51
C GLU A 257 -13.89 12.84 1.65
N GLN A 258 -12.79 13.30 2.24
CA GLN A 258 -11.55 13.49 1.50
C GLN A 258 -10.90 12.15 1.12
N ALA A 259 -11.02 11.12 1.95
CA ALA A 259 -10.54 9.78 1.64
C ALA A 259 -11.31 9.16 0.47
N LYS A 260 -12.63 9.36 0.41
CA LYS A 260 -13.47 8.91 -0.71
C LYS A 260 -13.07 9.59 -2.02
N ILE A 261 -12.94 10.91 -2.02
CA ILE A 261 -12.51 11.67 -3.20
C ILE A 261 -11.12 11.21 -3.66
N ALA A 262 -10.18 11.03 -2.72
CA ALA A 262 -8.83 10.58 -3.02
C ALA A 262 -8.82 9.17 -3.63
N TRP A 263 -9.65 8.26 -3.11
CA TRP A 263 -9.77 6.90 -3.63
C TRP A 263 -10.39 6.85 -5.02
N GLU A 264 -11.48 7.57 -5.26
CA GLU A 264 -12.13 7.67 -6.57
C GLU A 264 -11.17 8.21 -7.65
N ARG A 265 -10.40 9.26 -7.31
CA ARG A 265 -9.33 9.78 -8.17
C ARG A 265 -8.26 8.73 -8.46
N THR A 266 -7.84 7.99 -7.43
CA THR A 266 -6.82 6.93 -7.56
C THR A 266 -7.28 5.84 -8.51
N MET A 267 -8.50 5.33 -8.34
CA MET A 267 -9.03 4.28 -9.21
C MET A 267 -9.22 4.75 -10.65
N SER A 268 -9.73 5.97 -10.83
CA SER A 268 -9.87 6.58 -12.16
C SER A 268 -8.52 6.76 -12.85
N PHE A 269 -7.51 7.17 -12.10
CA PHE A 269 -6.15 7.33 -12.61
C PHE A 269 -5.53 6.00 -13.04
N PHE A 270 -5.64 4.96 -12.22
CA PHE A 270 -5.17 3.64 -12.59
C PHE A 270 -5.92 3.07 -13.80
N LYS A 271 -7.24 3.20 -13.87
CA LYS A 271 -8.03 2.78 -15.04
C LYS A 271 -7.56 3.47 -16.33
N LYS A 272 -7.19 4.74 -16.26
CA LYS A 272 -6.66 5.49 -17.41
C LYS A 272 -5.28 5.03 -17.87
N HIS A 273 -4.38 4.71 -16.94
CA HIS A 273 -2.96 4.48 -17.25
C HIS A 273 -2.56 3.00 -17.33
N LEU A 274 -3.41 2.09 -16.87
CA LEU A 274 -3.13 0.64 -16.83
C LEU A 274 -4.02 -0.19 -17.78
N SER A 275 -4.91 0.46 -18.53
CA SER A 275 -5.75 -0.19 -19.54
C SER A 275 -4.96 -0.59 -20.80
#